data_09a1c6c8ad3bab528158340033c5fe81
#
_entry.id   09a1c6c8ad3bab528158340033c5fe81
#
_cell.length_a   1.000
_cell.length_b   1.000
_cell.length_c   1.000
_cell.angle_alpha   90.00
_cell.angle_beta   90.00
_cell.angle_gamma   90.00
#
_symmetry.space_group_name_H-M   'P 1'
#
loop_
_entity.id
_entity.type
_entity.pdbx_description
1 polymer ?
#
loop_
_entity_poly.entity_id
_entity_poly.type
_entity_poly.pdbx_seq_one_letter_code
_entity_poly.pdbx_strand_id
1 'polypeptide(L)' 'IAFRLPAASRVDLGVYTVDGRRIAALVTGDLPAGDHQATWDGRDHAGRRVASGAYFYRLRAGDEVQVRRMVMVK' A
#
# COMPACT_ATOMS: atom_id res chain seq x y z
N ILE A 1 0.54 3.63 6.96
CA ILE A 1 -0.64 2.81 6.66
C ILE A 1 -0.76 1.72 7.70
N ALA A 2 -1.81 1.80 8.50
CA ALA A 2 -2.10 0.81 9.53
C ALA A 2 -3.27 -0.07 9.06
N PHE A 3 -3.17 -1.36 9.30
CA PHE A 3 -4.24 -2.29 8.96
C PHE A 3 -4.26 -3.48 9.93
N ARG A 4 -5.39 -4.13 10.04
CA ARG A 4 -5.60 -5.25 10.92
C ARG A 4 -6.05 -6.47 10.12
N LEU A 5 -5.46 -7.62 10.40
CA LEU A 5 -5.83 -8.89 9.81
C LEU A 5 -6.57 -9.73 10.84
N PRO A 6 -7.84 -10.11 10.59
CA PRO A 6 -8.57 -10.99 11.52
C PRO A 6 -8.02 -12.41 11.53
N ALA A 7 -7.33 -12.81 10.47
CA ALA A 7 -6.70 -14.12 10.36
C ALA A 7 -5.41 -13.99 9.56
N ALA A 8 -4.50 -14.93 9.70
CA ALA A 8 -3.30 -15.00 8.88
C ALA A 8 -3.70 -15.02 7.40
N SER A 9 -3.07 -14.20 6.57
CA SER A 9 -3.45 -14.01 5.18
C SER A 9 -2.25 -13.69 4.33
N ARG A 10 -2.36 -14.01 3.04
CA ARG A 10 -1.43 -13.46 2.05
C ARG A 10 -1.83 -12.02 1.75
N VAL A 11 -0.88 -11.11 1.86
CA VAL A 11 -1.11 -9.68 1.75
C VAL A 11 -0.34 -9.10 0.57
N ASP A 12 -0.99 -8.20 -0.16
CA ASP A 12 -0.37 -7.38 -1.19
C ASP A 12 -0.81 -5.95 -0.96
N LEU A 13 0.13 -5.09 -0.59
CA LEU A 13 -0.11 -3.66 -0.35
C LEU A 13 0.76 -2.87 -1.31
N GLY A 14 0.11 -2.18 -2.22
CA GLY A 14 0.78 -1.37 -3.24
C GLY A 14 0.28 0.06 -3.28
N VAL A 15 1.08 0.93 -3.87
CA VAL A 15 0.74 2.34 -4.11
C VAL A 15 0.53 2.54 -5.60
N TYR A 16 -0.52 3.29 -5.95
CA TYR A 16 -0.96 3.51 -7.31
C TYR A 16 -1.14 5.00 -7.58
N THR A 17 -0.90 5.40 -8.81
CA THR A 17 -1.25 6.73 -9.30
C THR A 17 -2.76 6.83 -9.53
N VAL A 18 -3.26 8.04 -9.75
CA VAL A 18 -4.69 8.27 -9.99
C VAL A 18 -5.20 7.61 -11.27
N ASP A 19 -4.32 7.33 -12.22
CA ASP A 19 -4.66 6.60 -13.45
C ASP A 19 -4.49 5.08 -13.32
N GLY A 20 -4.25 4.58 -12.10
CA GLY A 20 -4.23 3.14 -11.82
C GLY A 20 -2.90 2.45 -12.02
N ARG A 21 -1.82 3.19 -12.26
CA ARG A 21 -0.50 2.58 -12.44
C ARG A 21 0.15 2.29 -11.08
N ARG A 22 0.58 1.06 -10.88
CA ARG A 22 1.30 0.66 -9.67
C ARG A 22 2.72 1.22 -9.69
N ILE A 23 3.10 1.96 -8.66
CA ILE A 23 4.40 2.61 -8.57
C ILE A 23 5.25 2.12 -7.41
N ALA A 24 4.66 1.44 -6.43
CA ALA A 24 5.43 0.91 -5.31
C ALA A 24 4.72 -0.31 -4.72
N ALA A 25 5.51 -1.24 -4.21
CA ALA A 25 5.03 -2.37 -3.42
C ALA A 25 5.56 -2.21 -2.00
N LEU A 26 4.66 -2.11 -1.02
CA LEU A 26 5.03 -1.90 0.37
C LEU A 26 5.13 -3.20 1.14
N VAL A 27 4.18 -4.11 0.93
CA VAL A 27 4.15 -5.41 1.60
C VAL A 27 3.71 -6.45 0.58
N THR A 28 4.42 -7.56 0.53
CA THR A 28 4.04 -8.71 -0.29
C THR A 28 4.42 -9.97 0.46
N GLY A 29 3.45 -10.84 0.73
CA GLY A 29 3.70 -12.12 1.38
C GLY A 29 2.70 -12.44 2.46
N ASP A 30 2.99 -13.50 3.19
CA ASP A 30 2.13 -13.99 4.25
C ASP A 30 2.39 -13.22 5.55
N LEU A 31 1.31 -12.75 6.17
CA LEU A 31 1.36 -12.07 7.47
C LEU A 31 0.44 -12.77 8.46
N PRO A 32 0.82 -12.77 9.76
CA PRO A 32 -0.04 -13.31 10.81
C PRO A 32 -1.24 -12.41 11.07
N ALA A 33 -2.24 -12.95 11.76
CA ALA A 33 -3.34 -12.15 12.28
C ALA A 33 -2.81 -11.08 13.23
N GLY A 34 -3.51 -9.96 13.33
CA GLY A 34 -3.19 -8.88 14.24
C GLY A 34 -3.00 -7.55 13.53
N ASP A 35 -2.40 -6.62 14.26
CA ASP A 35 -2.17 -5.26 13.77
C ASP A 35 -0.84 -5.16 13.04
N HIS A 36 -0.87 -4.48 11.90
CA HIS A 36 0.30 -4.26 11.07
C HIS A 36 0.40 -2.80 10.67
N GLN A 37 1.61 -2.38 10.34
CA GLN A 37 1.86 -1.03 9.87
C GLN A 37 2.88 -1.07 8.74
N ALA A 38 2.63 -0.29 7.69
CA ALA A 38 3.54 -0.09 6.60
C ALA A 38 3.72 1.40 6.36
N THR A 39 4.93 1.81 5.99
CA THR A 39 5.25 3.20 5.72
C THR A 39 5.69 3.33 4.27
N TRP A 40 5.10 4.31 3.57
CA TRP A 40 5.55 4.67 2.24
C TRP A 40 6.41 5.93 2.34
N ASP A 41 7.61 5.84 1.82
CA ASP A 41 8.59 6.92 1.89
C ASP A 41 8.48 7.92 0.72
N GLY A 42 7.45 7.80 -0.11
CA GLY A 42 7.25 8.68 -1.24
C GLY A 42 8.12 8.36 -2.45
N ARG A 43 8.62 7.14 -2.54
CA ARG A 43 9.45 6.71 -3.67
C ARG A 43 8.76 5.63 -4.47
N ASP A 44 9.02 5.63 -5.79
CA ASP A 44 8.58 4.54 -6.66
C ASP A 44 9.54 3.34 -6.55
N HIS A 45 9.25 2.26 -7.28
CA HIS A 45 10.09 1.06 -7.22
C HIS A 45 11.47 1.24 -7.87
N ALA A 46 11.71 2.33 -8.56
CA ALA A 46 13.04 2.69 -9.04
C ALA A 46 13.82 3.54 -8.03
N GLY A 47 13.24 3.83 -6.85
CA GLY A 47 13.86 4.63 -5.81
C GLY A 47 13.75 6.13 -6.05
N ARG A 48 12.99 6.58 -7.02
CA ARG A 48 12.81 8.02 -7.31
C ARG A 48 11.67 8.59 -6.48
N ARG A 49 11.85 9.81 -6.02
CA ARG A 49 10.78 10.53 -5.34
C ARG A 49 9.67 10.85 -6.31
N VAL A 50 8.43 10.60 -5.87
CA VAL A 50 7.25 10.93 -6.66
C VAL A 50 6.84 12.38 -6.43
N ALA A 51 6.08 12.93 -7.37
CA ALA A 51 5.56 14.29 -7.25
C ALA A 51 4.55 14.39 -6.10
N SER A 52 4.42 15.59 -5.53
CA SER A 52 3.34 15.89 -4.60
C SER A 52 2.00 15.71 -5.30
N GLY A 53 1.01 15.21 -4.60
CA GLY A 53 -0.33 15.02 -5.16
C GLY A 53 -1.04 13.84 -4.56
N ALA A 54 -2.10 13.41 -5.23
CA ALA A 54 -2.96 12.32 -4.77
C ALA A 54 -2.47 10.98 -5.30
N TYR A 55 -2.49 10.01 -4.43
CA TYR A 55 -2.16 8.62 -4.71
C TYR A 55 -3.18 7.72 -4.03
N PHE A 56 -3.21 6.45 -4.42
CA PHE A 56 -4.04 5.46 -3.78
C PHE A 56 -3.15 4.34 -3.26
N TYR A 57 -3.52 3.76 -2.12
CA TYR A 57 -2.98 2.47 -1.76
C TYR A 57 -4.07 1.42 -1.88
N ARG A 58 -3.68 0.24 -2.29
CA ARG A 58 -4.56 -0.91 -2.40
C ARG A 58 -4.01 -2.01 -1.52
N LEU A 59 -4.81 -2.42 -0.56
CA LEU A 59 -4.51 -3.54 0.32
C LEU A 59 -5.37 -4.72 -0.08
N ARG A 60 -4.74 -5.80 -0.43
CA ARG A 60 -5.40 -7.08 -0.65
C ARG A 60 -4.96 -8.04 0.43
N ALA A 61 -5.91 -8.65 1.13
CA ALA A 61 -5.67 -9.64 2.16
C ALA A 61 -6.64 -10.80 1.92
N GLY A 62 -6.13 -11.93 1.43
CA GLY A 62 -6.98 -13.02 0.98
C GLY A 62 -7.92 -12.55 -0.13
N ASP A 63 -9.23 -12.66 0.11
CA ASP A 63 -10.25 -12.24 -0.86
C ASP A 63 -10.70 -10.80 -0.67
N GLU A 64 -10.24 -10.12 0.38
CA GLU A 64 -10.65 -8.76 0.65
C GLU A 64 -9.70 -7.75 0.02
N VAL A 65 -10.29 -6.67 -0.51
CA VAL A 65 -9.56 -5.59 -1.13
C VAL A 65 -10.06 -4.28 -0.55
N GLN A 66 -9.12 -3.42 -0.12
CA GLN A 66 -9.41 -2.05 0.30
C GLN A 66 -8.57 -1.10 -0.53
N VAL A 67 -9.20 -0.01 -0.99
CA VAL A 67 -8.52 1.04 -1.71
C VAL A 67 -8.77 2.35 -0.98
N ARG A 68 -7.71 3.10 -0.69
CA ARG A 68 -7.80 4.37 0.01
C ARG A 68 -6.98 5.43 -0.71
N ARG A 69 -7.50 6.64 -0.68
CA ARG A 69 -6.80 7.80 -1.21
C ARG A 69 -5.87 8.37 -0.15
N MET A 70 -4.70 8.80 -0.58
CA MET A 70 -3.77 9.53 0.27
C MET A 70 -3.16 10.70 -0.50
N VAL A 71 -2.62 11.65 0.23
CA VAL A 71 -1.98 12.83 -0.35
C VAL A 71 -0.53 12.87 0.09
N MET A 72 0.35 12.99 -0.89
CA MET A 72 1.78 13.17 -0.65
C MET A 72 2.09 14.67 -0.72
N VAL A 73 2.65 15.20 0.34
CA VAL A 73 3.09 16.61 0.44
C VAL A 73 4.59 16.61 0.70
N LYS A 74 5.30 17.36 -0.10
CA LYS A 74 6.74 17.54 0.08
C LYS A 74 7.05 18.82 0.80
#